data_92ab3eace08776c7d98092742cf86fd0
#
_entry.id   92ab3eace08776c7d98092742cf86fd0
#
_cell.length_a   1.000
_cell.length_b   1.000
_cell.length_c   1.000
_cell.angle_alpha   90.00
_cell.angle_beta   90.00
_cell.angle_gamma   90.00
#
_symmetry.space_group_name_H-M   'P 1'
#
loop_
_entity.id
_entity.type
_entity.pdbx_description
1 polymer ?
#
loop_
_entity_poly.entity_id
_entity_poly.type
_entity_poly.pdbx_seq_one_letter_code
_entity_poly.pdbx_strand_id
1 'polypeptide(L)'
;MYPYFEIQSSFNLKLNLINMVNQQFNDSERRNPIISLFQSNTAKIIMVCMLTLGLLIPLEFVKDLIRERAARKHDVVQEVNQMWGSEVKFYGPALKIPYNSSLITTEIDETTGKSRILKQISTNFFYLFPEVLNNKSKVVMNYSLRRAIYNPMVFTTNMKFDGSFSKPDLSKQSILPREILWSEASLVIQTTNLKSIKSDLRIKVGDKTLQLESKDLSDSTYGLLESDKFILDPKQGFDFDFDISFNGSNSIQFIPVGKNTTVSIDGDW
;
A
#
# COMPACT_ATOMS: atom_id res chain seq x y z
N MET A 1 -4.35 -106.21 50.67
CA MET A 1 -5.42 -105.34 50.19
C MET A 1 -4.88 -103.93 50.11
N TYR A 2 -4.87 -103.38 48.96
CA TYR A 2 -4.47 -102.02 48.53
C TYR A 2 -2.98 -101.79 48.14
N PRO A 3 -2.65 -101.97 46.85
CA PRO A 3 -1.71 -101.09 46.16
C PRO A 3 -2.29 -100.41 44.88
N TYR A 4 -3.61 -100.54 44.60
CA TYR A 4 -4.18 -100.04 43.33
C TYR A 4 -4.59 -98.55 43.35
N PHE A 5 -4.76 -97.96 44.50
CA PHE A 5 -5.28 -96.58 44.62
C PHE A 5 -4.16 -95.48 44.48
N GLU A 6 -2.93 -95.82 44.88
CA GLU A 6 -1.85 -94.86 44.78
C GLU A 6 -1.32 -94.66 43.35
N ILE A 7 -1.39 -95.67 42.50
CA ILE A 7 -0.89 -95.60 41.11
C ILE A 7 -1.82 -94.73 40.26
N GLN A 8 -3.14 -94.79 40.55
CA GLN A 8 -4.13 -94.01 39.78
C GLN A 8 -4.14 -92.54 40.14
N SER A 9 -3.83 -92.19 41.39
CA SER A 9 -3.68 -90.76 41.80
C SER A 9 -2.40 -90.11 41.22
N SER A 10 -1.28 -90.85 41.19
CA SER A 10 -0.03 -90.40 40.63
C SER A 10 -0.08 -90.25 39.11
N PHE A 11 -0.84 -91.12 38.42
CA PHE A 11 -1.06 -91.05 36.99
C PHE A 11 -1.94 -89.82 36.59
N ASN A 12 -2.99 -89.56 37.32
CA ASN A 12 -3.90 -88.42 37.12
C ASN A 12 -3.18 -87.10 37.44
N LEU A 13 -2.29 -87.04 38.44
CA LEU A 13 -1.49 -85.86 38.75
C LEU A 13 -0.51 -85.55 37.64
N LYS A 14 0.17 -86.58 37.07
CA LYS A 14 1.05 -86.41 35.92
C LYS A 14 0.33 -85.97 34.66
N LEU A 15 -0.88 -86.51 34.42
CA LEU A 15 -1.69 -86.13 33.26
C LEU A 15 -2.16 -84.69 33.37
N ASN A 16 -2.58 -84.25 34.58
CA ASN A 16 -2.93 -82.83 34.80
C ASN A 16 -1.77 -81.91 34.70
N LEU A 17 -0.55 -82.27 35.15
CA LEU A 17 0.64 -81.52 34.98
C LEU A 17 1.03 -81.37 33.49
N ILE A 18 0.92 -82.45 32.73
CA ILE A 18 1.21 -82.46 31.28
C ILE A 18 0.19 -81.56 30.54
N ASN A 19 -1.06 -81.60 30.92
CA ASN A 19 -2.11 -80.74 30.33
C ASN A 19 -1.94 -79.27 30.71
N MET A 20 -1.49 -78.95 31.93
CA MET A 20 -1.18 -77.61 32.37
C MET A 20 0.03 -77.03 31.60
N VAL A 21 1.08 -77.90 31.46
CA VAL A 21 2.27 -77.49 30.67
C VAL A 21 1.94 -77.31 29.19
N ASN A 22 1.12 -78.16 28.60
CA ASN A 22 0.69 -78.01 27.21
C ASN A 22 -0.27 -76.84 27.02
N GLN A 23 -1.09 -76.46 28.00
CA GLN A 23 -1.89 -75.21 27.95
C GLN A 23 -0.99 -73.99 28.04
N GLN A 24 0.06 -74.06 28.88
CA GLN A 24 1.01 -72.93 29.00
C GLN A 24 1.87 -72.74 27.74
N PHE A 25 2.21 -73.82 27.03
CA PHE A 25 2.87 -73.77 25.76
C PHE A 25 1.95 -73.29 24.62
N ASN A 26 0.66 -73.60 24.62
CA ASN A 26 -0.28 -73.21 23.60
C ASN A 26 -0.72 -71.70 23.72
N ASP A 27 -0.73 -71.16 24.95
CA ASP A 27 -0.99 -69.73 25.13
C ASP A 27 0.13 -68.81 24.75
N SER A 28 1.37 -69.35 24.69
CA SER A 28 2.52 -68.56 24.23
C SER A 28 2.64 -68.43 22.70
N GLU A 29 1.94 -69.31 21.94
CA GLU A 29 2.02 -69.30 20.46
C GLU A 29 0.90 -68.51 19.75
N ARG A 30 -0.10 -67.97 20.46
CA ARG A 30 -1.19 -67.18 19.87
C ARG A 30 -1.05 -65.65 20.04
N ARG A 31 0.13 -65.16 20.22
CA ARG A 31 0.34 -63.70 20.02
C ARG A 31 0.37 -63.44 18.54
N ASN A 32 -0.76 -62.94 17.99
CA ASN A 32 -0.80 -62.47 16.61
C ASN A 32 0.43 -61.61 16.35
N PRO A 33 1.32 -61.96 15.40
CA PRO A 33 2.56 -61.26 15.15
C PRO A 33 2.30 -59.77 14.80
N ILE A 34 1.11 -59.46 14.35
CA ILE A 34 0.64 -58.09 14.08
C ILE A 34 0.50 -57.28 15.38
N ILE A 35 -0.04 -57.87 16.45
CA ILE A 35 -0.23 -57.20 17.75
C ILE A 35 1.12 -56.92 18.43
N SER A 36 2.09 -57.83 18.33
CA SER A 36 3.42 -57.67 18.92
C SER A 36 4.23 -56.58 18.19
N LEU A 37 4.02 -56.38 16.89
CA LEU A 37 4.59 -55.27 16.11
C LEU A 37 4.06 -53.91 16.62
N PHE A 38 2.77 -53.81 16.93
CA PHE A 38 2.18 -52.56 17.46
C PHE A 38 2.59 -52.27 18.91
N GLN A 39 3.06 -53.24 19.67
CA GLN A 39 3.55 -53.05 21.04
C GLN A 39 5.01 -52.58 21.08
N SER A 40 5.77 -52.68 19.98
CA SER A 40 7.15 -52.20 19.89
C SER A 40 7.17 -50.68 20.03
N ASN A 41 8.15 -50.15 20.80
CA ASN A 41 8.39 -48.70 20.92
C ASN A 41 8.68 -48.08 19.57
N THR A 42 9.32 -48.79 18.68
CA THR A 42 9.61 -48.34 17.31
C THR A 42 8.32 -48.15 16.47
N ALA A 43 7.39 -49.12 16.59
CA ALA A 43 6.09 -49.04 15.91
C ALA A 43 5.24 -47.86 16.42
N LYS A 44 5.29 -47.57 17.71
CA LYS A 44 4.60 -46.40 18.31
C LYS A 44 5.17 -45.08 17.75
N ILE A 45 6.51 -44.99 17.63
CA ILE A 45 7.14 -43.81 17.05
C ILE A 45 6.74 -43.61 15.57
N ILE A 46 6.76 -44.71 14.80
CA ILE A 46 6.35 -44.68 13.38
C ILE A 46 4.88 -44.26 13.26
N MET A 47 4.00 -44.77 14.11
CA MET A 47 2.59 -44.41 14.12
C MET A 47 2.36 -42.94 14.45
N VAL A 48 3.08 -42.40 15.43
CA VAL A 48 3.03 -40.96 15.76
C VAL A 48 3.53 -40.12 14.60
N CYS A 49 4.66 -40.51 13.97
CA CYS A 49 5.16 -39.83 12.78
C CYS A 49 4.16 -39.84 11.62
N MET A 50 3.54 -40.99 11.34
CA MET A 50 2.49 -41.08 10.32
C MET A 50 1.26 -40.23 10.65
N LEU A 51 0.82 -40.21 11.91
CA LEU A 51 -0.29 -39.36 12.34
C LEU A 51 0.07 -37.88 12.18
N THR A 52 1.29 -37.49 12.56
CA THR A 52 1.77 -36.12 12.41
C THR A 52 1.81 -35.71 10.94
N LEU A 53 2.37 -36.56 10.06
CA LEU A 53 2.37 -36.34 8.62
C LEU A 53 0.95 -36.24 8.05
N GLY A 54 0.04 -37.10 8.51
CA GLY A 54 -1.37 -37.06 8.10
C GLY A 54 -2.08 -35.77 8.50
N LEU A 55 -1.72 -35.17 9.63
CA LEU A 55 -2.27 -33.87 10.07
C LEU A 55 -1.70 -32.68 9.29
N LEU A 56 -0.56 -32.80 8.62
CA LEU A 56 -0.02 -31.75 7.76
C LEU A 56 -0.87 -31.54 6.50
N ILE A 57 -1.53 -32.59 6.00
CA ILE A 57 -2.35 -32.49 4.78
C ILE A 57 -3.52 -31.50 4.98
N PRO A 58 -4.39 -31.64 5.99
CA PRO A 58 -5.47 -30.68 6.21
C PRO A 58 -4.97 -29.28 6.56
N LEU A 59 -3.79 -29.17 7.17
CA LEU A 59 -3.20 -27.87 7.47
C LEU A 59 -2.85 -27.08 6.17
N GLU A 60 -2.36 -27.77 5.14
CA GLU A 60 -2.06 -27.13 3.84
C GLU A 60 -3.34 -26.66 3.16
N PHE A 61 -4.44 -27.43 3.20
CA PHE A 61 -5.75 -26.96 2.70
C PHE A 61 -6.26 -25.71 3.42
N VAL A 62 -6.05 -25.61 4.73
CA VAL A 62 -6.43 -24.41 5.50
C VAL A 62 -5.60 -23.20 5.06
N LYS A 63 -4.29 -23.38 4.85
CA LYS A 63 -3.43 -22.31 4.35
C LYS A 63 -3.86 -21.83 2.96
N ASP A 64 -4.17 -22.76 2.06
CA ASP A 64 -4.61 -22.42 0.72
C ASP A 64 -5.95 -21.67 0.73
N LEU A 65 -6.89 -22.08 1.59
CA LEU A 65 -8.13 -21.36 1.78
C LEU A 65 -7.92 -19.93 2.32
N ILE A 66 -6.97 -19.74 3.25
CA ILE A 66 -6.62 -18.41 3.76
C ILE A 66 -6.01 -17.55 2.65
N ARG A 67 -5.10 -18.12 1.85
CA ARG A 67 -4.51 -17.43 0.70
C ARG A 67 -5.54 -17.03 -0.35
N GLU A 68 -6.45 -17.96 -0.69
CA GLU A 68 -7.53 -17.70 -1.63
C GLU A 68 -8.44 -16.56 -1.14
N ARG A 69 -8.82 -16.58 0.14
CA ARG A 69 -9.63 -15.49 0.71
C ARG A 69 -8.89 -14.16 0.73
N ALA A 70 -7.59 -14.15 1.02
CA ALA A 70 -6.76 -12.95 0.97
C ALA A 70 -6.65 -12.40 -0.46
N ALA A 71 -6.46 -13.25 -1.46
CA ALA A 71 -6.43 -12.87 -2.86
C ALA A 71 -7.78 -12.28 -3.30
N ARG A 72 -8.90 -12.94 -3.02
CA ARG A 72 -10.24 -12.41 -3.34
C ARG A 72 -10.53 -11.07 -2.68
N LYS A 73 -10.08 -10.88 -1.42
CA LYS A 73 -10.20 -9.58 -0.76
C LYS A 73 -9.41 -8.51 -1.52
N HIS A 74 -8.20 -8.84 -1.93
CA HIS A 74 -7.35 -7.91 -2.70
C HIS A 74 -8.00 -7.53 -4.02
N ASP A 75 -8.52 -8.49 -4.77
CA ASP A 75 -9.20 -8.26 -6.05
C ASP A 75 -10.42 -7.34 -5.90
N VAL A 76 -11.25 -7.60 -4.88
CA VAL A 76 -12.43 -6.74 -4.58
C VAL A 76 -11.99 -5.32 -4.23
N VAL A 77 -10.94 -5.15 -3.41
CA VAL A 77 -10.41 -3.83 -3.08
C VAL A 77 -9.86 -3.12 -4.31
N GLN A 78 -9.16 -3.83 -5.20
CA GLN A 78 -8.68 -3.25 -6.47
C GLN A 78 -9.83 -2.83 -7.38
N GLU A 79 -10.88 -3.65 -7.52
CA GLU A 79 -12.06 -3.31 -8.30
C GLU A 79 -12.73 -2.03 -7.77
N VAL A 80 -12.88 -1.92 -6.45
CA VAL A 80 -13.47 -0.73 -5.82
C VAL A 80 -12.56 0.49 -6.02
N ASN A 81 -11.24 0.33 -5.89
CA ASN A 81 -10.28 1.41 -6.13
C ASN A 81 -10.33 1.95 -7.57
N GLN A 82 -10.55 1.06 -8.55
CA GLN A 82 -10.69 1.46 -9.96
C GLN A 82 -11.98 2.26 -10.21
N MET A 83 -13.06 1.92 -9.53
CA MET A 83 -14.36 2.57 -9.72
C MET A 83 -14.56 3.82 -8.86
N TRP A 84 -14.09 3.79 -7.64
CA TRP A 84 -14.35 4.84 -6.66
C TRP A 84 -13.16 5.79 -6.48
N GLY A 85 -11.97 5.29 -6.57
CA GLY A 85 -10.73 5.97 -6.32
C GLY A 85 -9.86 5.23 -5.29
N SER A 86 -8.55 5.35 -5.45
CA SER A 86 -7.56 4.78 -4.55
C SER A 86 -7.28 5.72 -3.36
N GLU A 87 -6.16 5.52 -2.67
CA GLU A 87 -5.68 6.44 -1.65
C GLU A 87 -5.46 7.85 -2.21
N VAL A 88 -5.83 8.86 -1.41
CA VAL A 88 -5.68 10.27 -1.77
C VAL A 88 -4.40 10.80 -1.13
N LYS A 89 -3.41 11.15 -1.95
CA LYS A 89 -2.21 11.87 -1.53
C LYS A 89 -2.24 13.26 -2.14
N PHE A 90 -2.05 14.27 -1.32
CA PHE A 90 -2.17 15.65 -1.72
C PHE A 90 -0.89 16.43 -1.39
N TYR A 91 -0.32 17.11 -2.39
CA TYR A 91 0.88 17.93 -2.32
C TYR A 91 0.60 19.30 -2.88
N GLY A 92 0.90 20.33 -2.16
CA GLY A 92 0.76 21.70 -2.65
C GLY A 92 -0.25 22.52 -1.89
N PRO A 93 -0.55 23.70 -2.42
CA PRO A 93 -0.07 24.25 -3.70
C PRO A 93 1.39 24.71 -3.64
N ALA A 94 2.04 24.73 -4.80
CA ALA A 94 3.32 25.36 -5.00
C ALA A 94 3.23 26.36 -6.15
N LEU A 95 3.92 27.49 -6.04
CA LEU A 95 4.01 28.51 -7.07
C LEU A 95 5.16 28.15 -8.03
N LYS A 96 4.83 27.87 -9.28
CA LYS A 96 5.75 27.56 -10.37
C LYS A 96 6.03 28.82 -11.17
N ILE A 97 7.30 29.21 -11.26
CA ILE A 97 7.72 30.42 -11.95
C ILE A 97 8.76 30.02 -13.01
N PRO A 98 8.48 30.26 -14.28
CA PRO A 98 9.43 30.01 -15.36
C PRO A 98 10.50 31.09 -15.43
N TYR A 99 11.72 30.70 -15.85
CA TYR A 99 12.81 31.60 -16.15
C TYR A 99 13.63 31.09 -17.33
N ASN A 100 14.20 32.02 -18.08
CA ASN A 100 15.05 31.70 -19.20
C ASN A 100 16.50 31.60 -18.76
N SER A 101 17.13 30.46 -19.00
CA SER A 101 18.58 30.32 -18.87
C SER A 101 19.23 30.29 -20.25
N SER A 102 20.39 30.92 -20.39
CA SER A 102 21.14 30.90 -21.62
C SER A 102 22.45 30.16 -21.47
N LEU A 103 22.60 29.11 -22.25
CA LEU A 103 23.87 28.39 -22.40
C LEU A 103 24.62 29.00 -23.61
N ILE A 104 25.81 29.49 -23.38
CA ILE A 104 26.69 29.98 -24.43
C ILE A 104 27.72 28.89 -24.73
N THR A 105 27.62 28.28 -25.91
CA THR A 105 28.57 27.28 -26.38
C THR A 105 29.38 27.88 -27.55
N THR A 106 30.69 27.72 -27.52
CA THR A 106 31.56 28.13 -28.64
C THR A 106 31.83 26.87 -29.47
N GLU A 107 31.30 26.84 -30.66
CA GLU A 107 31.63 25.84 -31.68
C GLU A 107 32.78 26.39 -32.55
N ILE A 108 33.81 25.58 -32.76
CA ILE A 108 34.91 25.89 -33.69
C ILE A 108 34.64 25.11 -34.97
N ASP A 109 34.45 25.79 -36.06
CA ASP A 109 34.32 25.18 -37.37
C ASP A 109 35.70 24.59 -37.76
N GLU A 110 35.75 23.25 -37.76
CA GLU A 110 36.99 22.50 -38.04
C GLU A 110 37.57 22.78 -39.44
N THR A 111 36.76 23.28 -40.39
CA THR A 111 37.18 23.52 -41.78
C THR A 111 37.73 24.94 -41.95
N THR A 112 37.23 25.90 -41.21
CA THR A 112 37.59 27.32 -41.39
C THR A 112 38.35 27.93 -40.23
N GLY A 113 38.46 27.18 -39.09
CA GLY A 113 39.08 27.65 -37.84
C GLY A 113 38.37 28.81 -37.16
N LYS A 114 37.18 29.20 -37.64
CA LYS A 114 36.40 30.29 -37.05
C LYS A 114 35.55 29.81 -35.89
N SER A 115 35.61 30.52 -34.78
CA SER A 115 34.73 30.30 -33.64
C SER A 115 33.35 30.94 -33.87
N ARG A 116 32.30 30.15 -33.67
CA ARG A 116 30.90 30.60 -33.70
C ARG A 116 30.30 30.48 -32.31
N ILE A 117 29.76 31.56 -31.81
CA ILE A 117 29.07 31.58 -30.53
C ILE A 117 27.61 31.14 -30.76
N LEU A 118 27.24 29.99 -30.21
CA LEU A 118 25.86 29.54 -30.20
C LEU A 118 25.26 29.87 -28.83
N LYS A 119 24.18 30.66 -28.84
CA LYS A 119 23.39 30.95 -27.64
C LYS A 119 22.14 30.10 -27.69
N GLN A 120 22.08 29.10 -26.84
CA GLN A 120 20.88 28.28 -26.64
C GLN A 120 20.11 28.82 -25.44
N ILE A 121 18.84 29.16 -25.63
CA ILE A 121 17.94 29.59 -24.55
C ILE A 121 17.06 28.39 -24.17
N SER A 122 17.03 28.07 -22.90
CA SER A 122 16.11 27.05 -22.36
C SER A 122 15.28 27.66 -21.24
N THR A 123 13.99 27.29 -21.20
CA THR A 123 13.09 27.70 -20.13
C THR A 123 13.12 26.64 -19.02
N ASN A 124 13.48 27.09 -17.84
CA ASN A 124 13.48 26.27 -16.61
C ASN A 124 12.43 26.79 -15.62
N PHE A 125 12.21 26.06 -14.57
CA PHE A 125 11.23 26.41 -13.56
C PHE A 125 11.84 26.37 -12.17
N PHE A 126 11.43 27.31 -11.33
CA PHE A 126 11.64 27.20 -9.89
C PHE A 126 10.31 27.24 -9.16
N TYR A 127 10.30 26.66 -7.97
CA TYR A 127 9.10 26.50 -7.18
C TYR A 127 9.25 27.23 -5.85
N LEU A 128 8.19 27.94 -5.47
CA LEU A 128 8.08 28.55 -4.16
C LEU A 128 6.92 27.90 -3.41
N PHE A 129 7.10 27.74 -2.10
CA PHE A 129 6.09 27.14 -1.24
C PHE A 129 5.40 28.23 -0.41
N PRO A 130 4.15 28.00 0.04
CA PRO A 130 3.41 28.96 0.85
C PRO A 130 4.12 29.28 2.17
N GLU A 131 4.00 30.51 2.63
CA GLU A 131 4.39 30.91 3.98
C GLU A 131 3.40 30.33 5.01
N VAL A 132 2.10 30.42 4.68
CA VAL A 132 1.00 29.86 5.49
C VAL A 132 0.16 28.96 4.60
N LEU A 133 -0.15 27.76 5.11
CA LEU A 133 -1.03 26.80 4.45
C LEU A 133 -1.98 26.20 5.49
N ASN A 134 -3.27 26.46 5.34
CA ASN A 134 -4.30 25.85 6.16
C ASN A 134 -5.11 24.86 5.33
N ASN A 135 -5.40 23.73 5.91
CA ASN A 135 -6.31 22.74 5.34
C ASN A 135 -7.40 22.40 6.35
N LYS A 136 -8.65 22.45 5.91
CA LYS A 136 -9.80 21.96 6.65
C LYS A 136 -10.51 20.93 5.78
N SER A 137 -10.42 19.67 6.19
CA SER A 137 -10.97 18.54 5.46
C SER A 137 -12.14 17.94 6.21
N LYS A 138 -13.22 17.66 5.49
CA LYS A 138 -14.34 16.87 6.00
C LYS A 138 -14.39 15.55 5.25
N VAL A 139 -14.33 14.44 5.98
CA VAL A 139 -14.37 13.08 5.45
C VAL A 139 -15.71 12.46 5.77
N VAL A 140 -16.41 11.97 4.77
CA VAL A 140 -17.69 11.28 4.91
C VAL A 140 -17.53 9.85 4.42
N MET A 141 -17.75 8.89 5.31
CA MET A 141 -17.66 7.47 4.98
C MET A 141 -18.88 7.01 4.19
N ASN A 142 -18.64 6.22 3.15
CA ASN A 142 -19.71 5.64 2.35
C ASN A 142 -19.87 4.16 2.65
N TYR A 143 -20.80 3.84 3.56
CA TYR A 143 -21.07 2.47 4.00
C TYR A 143 -21.97 1.66 3.03
N SER A 144 -22.50 2.29 1.97
CA SER A 144 -23.42 1.63 1.04
C SER A 144 -22.74 0.74 0.01
N LEU A 145 -21.41 0.85 -0.14
CA LEU A 145 -20.64 0.07 -1.12
C LEU A 145 -20.18 -1.27 -0.51
N ARG A 146 -21.14 -2.19 -0.40
CA ARG A 146 -20.82 -3.58 -0.01
C ARG A 146 -20.59 -4.43 -1.26
N ARG A 147 -19.51 -5.20 -1.26
CA ARG A 147 -19.23 -6.22 -2.28
C ARG A 147 -19.14 -7.59 -1.61
N ALA A 148 -20.20 -8.39 -1.73
CA ALA A 148 -20.35 -9.70 -1.09
C ALA A 148 -20.13 -9.60 0.44
N ILE A 149 -19.15 -10.33 0.97
CA ILE A 149 -18.77 -10.34 2.40
C ILE A 149 -17.74 -9.26 2.75
N TYR A 150 -17.23 -8.53 1.75
CA TYR A 150 -16.20 -7.51 1.96
C TYR A 150 -16.81 -6.12 2.01
N ASN A 151 -16.41 -5.36 3.01
CA ASN A 151 -16.75 -3.94 3.14
C ASN A 151 -15.49 -3.12 2.85
N PRO A 152 -15.25 -2.71 1.60
CA PRO A 152 -14.16 -1.79 1.31
C PRO A 152 -14.44 -0.45 1.99
N MET A 153 -13.41 0.10 2.61
CA MET A 153 -13.49 1.40 3.25
C MET A 153 -13.37 2.48 2.18
N VAL A 154 -14.48 3.11 1.82
CA VAL A 154 -14.52 4.20 0.84
C VAL A 154 -15.12 5.44 1.45
N PHE A 155 -14.63 6.59 1.02
CA PHE A 155 -15.02 7.89 1.54
C PHE A 155 -15.08 8.93 0.44
N THR A 156 -15.80 10.00 0.72
CA THR A 156 -15.71 11.27 0.00
C THR A 156 -15.08 12.29 0.94
N THR A 157 -14.06 12.98 0.50
CA THR A 157 -13.46 14.07 1.26
C THR A 157 -13.66 15.40 0.55
N ASN A 158 -13.98 16.42 1.33
CA ASN A 158 -14.06 17.80 0.90
C ASN A 158 -12.97 18.58 1.63
N MET A 159 -11.98 19.05 0.88
CA MET A 159 -10.81 19.73 1.39
C MET A 159 -10.88 21.20 1.03
N LYS A 160 -10.84 22.06 2.04
CA LYS A 160 -10.74 23.51 1.89
C LYS A 160 -9.31 23.92 2.24
N PHE A 161 -8.73 24.66 1.32
CA PHE A 161 -7.39 25.20 1.48
C PHE A 161 -7.43 26.71 1.45
N ASP A 162 -6.75 27.34 2.37
CA ASP A 162 -6.45 28.77 2.36
C ASP A 162 -5.01 29.00 2.83
N GLY A 163 -4.43 30.07 2.36
CA GLY A 163 -3.06 30.39 2.74
C GLY A 163 -2.51 31.60 2.02
N SER A 164 -1.21 31.82 2.20
CA SER A 164 -0.51 32.95 1.61
C SER A 164 0.88 32.59 1.12
N PHE A 165 1.27 33.21 0.02
CA PHE A 165 2.63 33.26 -0.43
C PHE A 165 3.27 34.60 -0.02
N SER A 166 4.45 34.55 0.53
CA SER A 166 5.26 35.76 0.75
C SER A 166 5.82 36.26 -0.58
N LYS A 167 6.35 37.49 -0.59
CA LYS A 167 7.08 37.99 -1.76
C LYS A 167 8.21 37.02 -2.14
N PRO A 168 8.42 36.75 -3.43
CA PRO A 168 9.49 35.87 -3.90
C PRO A 168 10.88 36.34 -3.43
N ASP A 169 11.59 35.48 -2.70
CA ASP A 169 12.97 35.72 -2.30
C ASP A 169 13.91 34.91 -3.19
N LEU A 170 14.59 35.62 -4.06
CA LEU A 170 15.53 35.06 -5.03
C LEU A 170 17.01 35.20 -4.59
N SER A 171 17.26 35.72 -3.39
CA SER A 171 18.62 35.99 -2.89
C SER A 171 19.51 34.74 -2.85
N LYS A 172 18.91 33.57 -2.73
CA LYS A 172 19.61 32.29 -2.68
C LYS A 172 19.77 31.60 -4.05
N GLN A 173 19.22 32.19 -5.10
CA GLN A 173 19.21 31.59 -6.43
C GLN A 173 20.09 32.43 -7.37
N SER A 174 20.92 31.75 -8.17
CA SER A 174 21.76 32.40 -9.17
C SER A 174 20.98 32.78 -10.44
N ILE A 175 19.76 33.28 -10.30
CA ILE A 175 18.86 33.67 -11.40
C ILE A 175 18.79 35.18 -11.44
N LEU A 176 19.03 35.74 -12.60
CA LEU A 176 18.91 37.20 -12.78
C LEU A 176 17.44 37.61 -12.88
N PRO A 177 16.98 38.67 -12.18
CA PRO A 177 15.57 39.09 -12.19
C PRO A 177 15.00 39.33 -13.59
N ARG A 178 15.83 39.75 -14.55
CA ARG A 178 15.45 39.98 -15.97
C ARG A 178 15.16 38.66 -16.73
N GLU A 179 15.57 37.51 -16.21
CA GLU A 179 15.39 36.22 -16.85
C GLU A 179 14.07 35.55 -16.41
N ILE A 180 13.40 36.09 -15.40
CA ILE A 180 12.19 35.52 -14.82
C ILE A 180 10.97 36.02 -15.59
N LEU A 181 10.11 35.09 -15.96
CA LEU A 181 8.86 35.34 -16.66
C LEU A 181 7.70 35.50 -15.68
N TRP A 182 7.64 36.64 -14.99
CA TRP A 182 6.64 36.94 -13.96
C TRP A 182 5.19 36.91 -14.47
N SER A 183 4.98 37.10 -15.76
CA SER A 183 3.66 37.02 -16.40
C SER A 183 3.19 35.61 -16.68
N GLU A 184 4.05 34.63 -16.48
CA GLU A 184 3.78 33.24 -16.78
C GLU A 184 3.78 32.35 -15.53
N ALA A 185 3.66 32.94 -14.35
CA ALA A 185 3.54 32.20 -13.11
C ALA A 185 2.26 31.35 -13.07
N SER A 186 2.33 30.18 -12.49
CA SER A 186 1.18 29.29 -12.29
C SER A 186 1.24 28.63 -10.91
N LEU A 187 0.10 28.22 -10.38
CA LEU A 187 0.03 27.39 -9.19
C LEU A 187 -0.08 25.93 -9.60
N VAL A 188 0.66 25.07 -8.91
CA VAL A 188 0.67 23.64 -9.17
C VAL A 188 0.34 22.85 -7.92
N ILE A 189 -0.50 21.83 -8.08
CA ILE A 189 -0.90 20.89 -7.05
C ILE A 189 -0.65 19.49 -7.59
N GLN A 190 -0.02 18.63 -6.80
CA GLN A 190 0.11 17.23 -7.16
C GLN A 190 -0.82 16.38 -6.29
N THR A 191 -1.49 15.44 -6.90
CA THR A 191 -2.34 14.50 -6.19
C THR A 191 -2.34 13.15 -6.89
N THR A 192 -2.53 12.08 -6.11
CA THR A 192 -2.95 10.80 -6.70
C THR A 192 -4.42 10.91 -7.08
N ASN A 193 -4.91 10.07 -7.93
CA ASN A 193 -6.35 9.92 -8.07
C ASN A 193 -7.12 11.09 -8.72
N LEU A 194 -6.53 11.72 -9.74
CA LEU A 194 -7.18 12.80 -10.50
C LEU A 194 -8.60 12.45 -10.99
N LYS A 195 -8.82 11.17 -11.37
CA LYS A 195 -10.11 10.67 -11.86
C LYS A 195 -11.24 10.73 -10.83
N SER A 196 -10.89 10.81 -9.55
CA SER A 196 -11.88 10.85 -8.46
C SER A 196 -12.29 12.25 -8.01
N ILE A 197 -11.71 13.27 -8.64
CA ILE A 197 -12.08 14.67 -8.34
C ILE A 197 -13.49 14.93 -8.82
N LYS A 198 -14.31 15.53 -7.95
CA LYS A 198 -15.74 15.80 -8.20
C LYS A 198 -16.10 17.28 -8.24
N SER A 199 -15.20 18.15 -7.79
CA SER A 199 -15.44 19.59 -7.76
C SER A 199 -14.97 20.27 -9.04
N ASP A 200 -15.48 21.46 -9.28
CA ASP A 200 -14.88 22.38 -10.24
C ASP A 200 -13.48 22.74 -9.76
N LEU A 201 -12.52 22.61 -10.65
CA LEU A 201 -11.12 22.85 -10.34
C LEU A 201 -10.80 24.34 -10.53
N ARG A 202 -11.01 25.12 -9.48
CA ARG A 202 -10.74 26.56 -9.46
C ARG A 202 -9.96 26.94 -8.22
N ILE A 203 -9.04 27.88 -8.39
CA ILE A 203 -8.27 28.47 -7.30
C ILE A 203 -8.39 29.99 -7.35
N LYS A 204 -8.68 30.61 -6.24
CA LYS A 204 -8.70 32.05 -6.09
C LYS A 204 -7.32 32.54 -5.68
N VAL A 205 -6.82 33.55 -6.36
CA VAL A 205 -5.50 34.17 -6.13
C VAL A 205 -5.73 35.68 -6.00
N GLY A 206 -5.71 36.19 -4.78
CA GLY A 206 -6.16 37.54 -4.49
C GLY A 206 -7.60 37.74 -4.97
N ASP A 207 -7.83 38.67 -5.89
CA ASP A 207 -9.17 38.95 -6.47
C ASP A 207 -9.48 38.16 -7.74
N LYS A 208 -8.55 37.33 -8.23
CA LYS A 208 -8.71 36.56 -9.46
C LYS A 208 -9.04 35.11 -9.18
N THR A 209 -9.96 34.56 -9.97
CA THR A 209 -10.24 33.12 -9.98
C THR A 209 -9.60 32.50 -11.21
N LEU A 210 -8.74 31.52 -11.01
CA LEU A 210 -8.02 30.81 -12.05
C LEU A 210 -8.61 29.40 -12.17
N GLN A 211 -8.65 28.89 -13.41
CA GLN A 211 -8.99 27.50 -13.66
C GLN A 211 -7.80 26.61 -13.37
N LEU A 212 -8.02 25.43 -12.82
CA LEU A 212 -7.00 24.38 -12.67
C LEU A 212 -7.26 23.32 -13.74
N GLU A 213 -6.24 23.05 -14.54
CA GLU A 213 -6.27 21.98 -15.55
C GLU A 213 -5.48 20.77 -15.07
N SER A 214 -6.01 19.58 -15.34
CA SER A 214 -5.27 18.36 -15.06
C SER A 214 -4.30 18.05 -16.19
N LYS A 215 -3.05 17.76 -15.83
CA LYS A 215 -2.02 17.28 -16.74
C LYS A 215 -1.62 15.88 -16.31
N ASP A 216 -1.93 14.90 -17.15
CA ASP A 216 -1.45 13.53 -16.92
C ASP A 216 0.05 13.49 -17.20
N LEU A 217 0.82 13.17 -16.18
CA LEU A 217 2.22 12.84 -16.31
C LEU A 217 2.31 11.35 -16.69
N SER A 218 2.55 11.06 -17.94
CA SER A 218 2.43 9.73 -18.57
C SER A 218 3.17 8.57 -17.90
N ASP A 219 4.05 8.81 -16.94
CA ASP A 219 4.81 7.82 -16.19
C ASP A 219 4.73 7.98 -14.66
N SER A 220 3.85 8.84 -14.16
CA SER A 220 3.79 9.14 -12.72
C SER A 220 2.51 8.62 -12.08
N THR A 221 2.64 8.05 -10.89
CA THR A 221 1.51 7.72 -10.00
C THR A 221 0.75 8.99 -9.56
N TYR A 222 1.36 10.16 -9.72
CA TYR A 222 0.81 11.46 -9.36
C TYR A 222 0.37 12.21 -10.61
N GLY A 223 -0.84 12.75 -10.56
CA GLY A 223 -1.30 13.72 -11.53
C GLY A 223 -0.98 15.14 -11.08
N LEU A 224 -0.84 16.04 -12.03
CA LEU A 224 -0.57 17.46 -11.82
C LEU A 224 -1.82 18.27 -12.14
N LEU A 225 -2.23 19.14 -11.22
CA LEU A 225 -3.17 20.23 -11.47
C LEU A 225 -2.35 21.50 -11.62
N GLU A 226 -2.51 22.21 -12.71
CA GLU A 226 -1.82 23.48 -12.97
C GLU A 226 -2.84 24.57 -13.28
N SER A 227 -2.71 25.73 -12.63
CA SER A 227 -3.60 26.86 -12.88
C SER A 227 -3.31 27.54 -14.21
N ASP A 228 -4.29 28.31 -14.69
CA ASP A 228 -4.01 29.31 -15.69
C ASP A 228 -2.82 30.19 -15.26
N LYS A 229 -2.08 30.67 -16.24
CA LYS A 229 -0.98 31.63 -16.02
C LYS A 229 -1.51 32.95 -15.52
N PHE A 230 -0.80 33.55 -14.58
CA PHE A 230 -1.16 34.86 -14.06
C PHE A 230 0.08 35.75 -13.89
N ILE A 231 -0.14 37.06 -13.89
CA ILE A 231 0.92 38.02 -13.66
C ILE A 231 1.16 38.12 -12.16
N LEU A 232 2.38 37.75 -11.76
CA LEU A 232 2.85 37.83 -10.39
C LEU A 232 3.60 39.15 -10.16
N ASP A 233 3.22 39.90 -9.12
CA ASP A 233 4.00 41.03 -8.65
C ASP A 233 5.14 40.54 -7.75
N PRO A 234 6.43 40.69 -8.16
CA PRO A 234 7.57 40.21 -7.37
C PRO A 234 7.79 41.00 -6.07
N LYS A 235 7.09 42.11 -5.87
CA LYS A 235 7.23 42.97 -4.68
C LYS A 235 6.24 42.66 -3.58
N GLN A 236 5.18 41.89 -3.90
CA GLN A 236 4.07 41.61 -2.99
C GLN A 236 3.87 40.11 -2.84
N GLY A 237 3.38 39.72 -1.66
CA GLY A 237 2.79 38.41 -1.48
C GLY A 237 1.31 38.41 -1.91
N PHE A 238 0.69 37.25 -1.93
CA PHE A 238 -0.71 37.10 -2.25
C PHE A 238 -1.37 35.98 -1.46
N ASP A 239 -2.65 36.09 -1.24
CA ASP A 239 -3.45 35.06 -0.62
C ASP A 239 -4.08 34.16 -1.68
N PHE A 240 -4.35 32.92 -1.30
CA PHE A 240 -5.06 31.97 -2.15
C PHE A 240 -6.09 31.20 -1.32
N ASP A 241 -7.16 30.78 -1.97
CA ASP A 241 -8.13 29.83 -1.45
C ASP A 241 -8.70 28.93 -2.55
N PHE A 242 -8.98 27.68 -2.22
CA PHE A 242 -9.64 26.73 -3.11
C PHE A 242 -10.26 25.57 -2.34
N ASP A 243 -11.28 24.99 -2.97
CA ASP A 243 -11.96 23.79 -2.50
C ASP A 243 -11.73 22.66 -3.51
N ILE A 244 -11.46 21.46 -2.99
CA ILE A 244 -11.31 20.28 -3.83
C ILE A 244 -11.98 19.08 -3.17
N SER A 245 -12.76 18.33 -3.94
CA SER A 245 -13.49 17.16 -3.45
C SER A 245 -13.02 15.90 -4.17
N PHE A 246 -12.70 14.88 -3.38
CA PHE A 246 -12.24 13.58 -3.88
C PHE A 246 -13.11 12.45 -3.38
N ASN A 247 -13.27 11.43 -4.19
CA ASN A 247 -13.57 10.10 -3.70
C ASN A 247 -12.24 9.35 -3.46
N GLY A 248 -12.20 8.55 -2.41
CA GLY A 248 -11.01 7.78 -2.07
C GLY A 248 -11.34 6.50 -1.32
N SER A 249 -10.31 5.69 -1.16
CA SER A 249 -10.33 4.48 -0.35
C SER A 249 -9.06 4.38 0.48
N ASN A 250 -9.09 3.59 1.52
CA ASN A 250 -7.97 3.24 2.40
C ASN A 250 -7.40 4.41 3.22
N SER A 251 -6.86 5.45 2.58
CA SER A 251 -6.16 6.52 3.32
C SER A 251 -6.24 7.88 2.63
N ILE A 252 -6.11 8.92 3.46
CA ILE A 252 -5.87 10.30 3.03
C ILE A 252 -4.51 10.70 3.61
N GLN A 253 -3.62 11.18 2.76
CA GLN A 253 -2.31 11.66 3.13
C GLN A 253 -2.15 13.10 2.65
N PHE A 254 -1.84 13.97 3.57
CA PHE A 254 -1.54 15.36 3.29
C PHE A 254 -0.05 15.63 3.54
N ILE A 255 0.63 16.18 2.55
CA ILE A 255 2.05 16.53 2.67
C ILE A 255 2.16 18.03 2.99
N PRO A 256 2.64 18.41 4.18
CA PRO A 256 2.78 19.80 4.56
C PRO A 256 3.93 20.44 3.79
N VAL A 257 3.60 21.29 2.82
CA VAL A 257 4.58 22.02 2.00
C VAL A 257 4.73 23.48 2.42
N GLY A 258 3.80 24.01 3.20
CA GLY A 258 3.89 25.35 3.73
C GLY A 258 4.91 25.47 4.87
N LYS A 259 5.53 26.64 5.00
CA LYS A 259 6.44 26.92 6.11
C LYS A 259 5.73 26.81 7.47
N ASN A 260 4.51 27.33 7.53
CA ASN A 260 3.58 27.13 8.61
C ASN A 260 2.35 26.42 8.07
N THR A 261 2.15 25.17 8.45
CA THR A 261 1.03 24.36 7.96
C THR A 261 0.14 23.93 9.10
N THR A 262 -1.17 24.19 8.96
CA THR A 262 -2.21 23.71 9.88
C THR A 262 -3.15 22.79 9.14
N VAL A 263 -3.40 21.60 9.67
CA VAL A 263 -4.32 20.62 9.10
C VAL A 263 -5.37 20.24 10.14
N SER A 264 -6.64 20.36 9.76
CA SER A 264 -7.77 19.89 10.56
C SER A 264 -8.58 18.91 9.71
N ILE A 265 -8.75 17.70 10.20
CA ILE A 265 -9.54 16.66 9.54
C ILE A 265 -10.69 16.29 10.47
N ASP A 266 -11.90 16.47 10.00
CA ASP A 266 -13.14 16.06 10.65
C ASP A 266 -13.74 14.88 9.89
N GLY A 267 -14.11 13.81 10.59
CA GLY A 267 -14.57 12.58 9.96
C GLY A 267 -15.72 11.94 10.75
N ASP A 268 -16.63 11.36 10.01
CA ASP A 268 -17.76 10.57 10.51
C ASP A 268 -17.45 9.07 10.28
N TRP A 269 -16.68 8.46 11.22
CA TRP A 269 -16.28 7.04 11.18
C TRP A 269 -16.61 6.28 12.47
#